data_af6186b8366498fde23e8ddaa9293a0e
#
_entry.id   af6186b8366498fde23e8ddaa9293a0e
#
_cell.length_a   1.000
_cell.length_b   1.000
_cell.length_c   1.000
_cell.angle_alpha   90.00
_cell.angle_beta   90.00
_cell.angle_gamma   90.00
#
_symmetry.space_group_name_H-M   'P 1'
#
loop_
_entity.id
_entity.type
_entity.pdbx_description
1 polymer ?
#
loop_
_entity_poly.entity_id
_entity_poly.type
_entity_poly.pdbx_seq_one_letter_code
_entity_poly.pdbx_strand_id
1 'polypeptide(L)'
;TRLCELFGGEFRGMPFRTIWDLEENDRAQEVVMQILVHEKPAIADVVLNVAGTSIECEMLMMPLRSSETGSDRVLGALLPADGPFPVAARPASGLHLQDWGFVESDETGGLSVCGHDQPQLVQSGLLRRFLPASFFPQ
;
A
#
# COMPACT_ATOMS: atom_id res chain seq x y z
N THR A 1 6.18 10.71 -13.20
CA THR A 1 5.09 10.52 -12.22
C THR A 1 5.48 11.07 -10.85
N ARG A 2 4.50 11.34 -10.01
CA ARG A 2 4.74 11.83 -8.64
C ARG A 2 5.65 10.89 -7.84
N LEU A 3 5.52 9.59 -8.05
CA LEU A 3 6.37 8.58 -7.41
C LEU A 3 7.83 8.70 -7.87
N CYS A 4 8.05 8.91 -9.17
CA CYS A 4 9.39 9.11 -9.72
C CYS A 4 10.05 10.39 -9.18
N GLU A 5 9.28 11.45 -9.01
CA GLU A 5 9.75 12.70 -8.39
C GLU A 5 10.16 12.48 -6.93
N LEU A 6 9.32 11.73 -6.18
CA LEU A 6 9.53 11.45 -4.78
C LEU A 6 10.82 10.66 -4.51
N PHE A 7 11.08 9.65 -5.33
CA PHE A 7 12.27 8.80 -5.22
C PHE A 7 13.45 9.24 -6.09
N GLY A 8 13.26 10.28 -6.91
CA GLY A 8 14.31 10.84 -7.74
C GLY A 8 14.79 9.95 -8.88
N GLY A 9 13.93 9.04 -9.37
CA GLY A 9 14.29 8.11 -10.42
C GLY A 9 13.10 7.55 -11.19
N GLU A 10 13.37 6.97 -12.36
CA GLU A 10 12.38 6.28 -13.17
C GLU A 10 12.27 4.81 -12.72
N PHE A 11 11.05 4.34 -12.49
CA PHE A 11 10.79 2.97 -11.99
C PHE A 11 10.35 1.99 -13.06
N ARG A 12 10.12 2.45 -14.28
CA ARG A 12 9.71 1.57 -15.36
C ARG A 12 10.75 0.49 -15.62
N GLY A 13 10.35 -0.77 -15.48
CA GLY A 13 11.25 -1.90 -15.62
C GLY A 13 12.15 -2.19 -14.43
N MET A 14 12.05 -1.40 -13.37
CA MET A 14 12.79 -1.66 -12.14
C MET A 14 12.05 -2.69 -11.26
N PRO A 15 12.76 -3.53 -10.53
CA PRO A 15 12.13 -4.44 -9.56
C PRO A 15 11.35 -3.68 -8.49
N PHE A 16 10.20 -4.20 -8.09
CA PHE A 16 9.37 -3.59 -7.03
C PHE A 16 10.14 -3.37 -5.73
N ARG A 17 11.08 -4.24 -5.41
CA ARG A 17 11.95 -4.10 -4.22
C ARG A 17 12.77 -2.79 -4.21
N THR A 18 12.94 -2.11 -5.33
CA THR A 18 13.75 -0.88 -5.42
C THR A 18 13.20 0.27 -4.58
N ILE A 19 11.89 0.30 -4.33
CA ILE A 19 11.24 1.35 -3.53
C ILE A 19 11.28 1.07 -2.01
N TRP A 20 11.72 -0.12 -1.61
CA TRP A 20 11.76 -0.55 -0.22
C TRP A 20 13.16 -0.44 0.37
N ASP A 21 13.24 -0.23 1.67
CA ASP A 21 14.48 -0.40 2.41
C ASP A 21 14.96 -1.85 2.28
N LEU A 22 16.29 -2.05 2.27
CA LEU A 22 16.88 -3.37 2.05
C LEU A 22 16.37 -4.43 3.04
N GLU A 23 16.13 -4.04 4.27
CA GLU A 23 15.62 -4.93 5.33
C GLU A 23 14.16 -5.35 5.12
N GLU A 24 13.42 -4.58 4.32
CA GLU A 24 11.99 -4.80 4.08
C GLU A 24 11.70 -5.57 2.78
N ASN A 25 12.71 -5.80 1.96
CA ASN A 25 12.54 -6.40 0.63
C ASN A 25 11.81 -7.74 0.67
N ASP A 26 12.18 -8.62 1.57
CA ASP A 26 11.59 -9.97 1.65
C ASP A 26 10.14 -9.91 2.14
N ARG A 27 9.85 -9.07 3.14
CA ARG A 27 8.49 -8.85 3.64
C ARG A 27 7.58 -8.23 2.59
N ALA A 28 8.05 -7.21 1.89
CA ALA A 28 7.29 -6.56 0.82
C ALA A 28 6.99 -7.52 -0.33
N GLN A 29 7.95 -8.36 -0.70
CA GLN A 29 7.76 -9.37 -1.72
C GLN A 29 6.77 -10.45 -1.28
N GLU A 30 6.81 -10.87 -0.03
CA GLU A 30 5.84 -11.80 0.55
C GLU A 30 4.41 -11.24 0.48
N VAL A 31 4.20 -9.97 0.83
CA VAL A 31 2.89 -9.31 0.72
C VAL A 31 2.37 -9.37 -0.71
N VAL A 32 3.19 -9.03 -1.69
CA VAL A 32 2.79 -9.10 -3.12
C VAL A 32 2.41 -10.53 -3.50
N MET A 33 3.18 -11.53 -3.07
CA MET A 33 2.86 -12.94 -3.34
C MET A 33 1.52 -13.35 -2.70
N GLN A 34 1.26 -12.93 -1.48
CA GLN A 34 -0.03 -13.21 -0.82
C GLN A 34 -1.20 -12.56 -1.56
N ILE A 35 -1.05 -11.33 -2.02
CA ILE A 35 -2.07 -10.63 -2.82
C ILE A 35 -2.39 -11.40 -4.11
N LEU A 36 -1.36 -11.86 -4.81
CA LEU A 36 -1.53 -12.60 -6.06
C LEU A 36 -2.16 -13.98 -5.84
N VAL A 37 -1.72 -14.71 -4.82
CA VAL A 37 -2.24 -16.06 -4.51
C VAL A 37 -3.69 -16.00 -4.06
N HIS A 38 -4.03 -15.07 -3.18
CA HIS A 38 -5.40 -14.96 -2.66
C HIS A 38 -6.33 -14.12 -3.53
N GLU A 39 -5.78 -13.43 -4.53
CA GLU A 39 -6.52 -12.53 -5.43
C GLU A 39 -7.39 -11.50 -4.69
N LYS A 40 -6.87 -11.00 -3.56
CA LYS A 40 -7.53 -10.01 -2.71
C LYS A 40 -6.73 -8.71 -2.66
N PRO A 41 -7.39 -7.55 -2.66
CA PRO A 41 -6.71 -6.29 -2.41
C PRO A 41 -6.20 -6.23 -0.97
N ALA A 42 -5.11 -5.49 -0.77
CA ALA A 42 -4.50 -5.28 0.53
C ALA A 42 -4.18 -3.81 0.77
N ILE A 43 -4.15 -3.42 2.03
CA ILE A 43 -3.63 -2.13 2.48
C ILE A 43 -2.44 -2.39 3.40
N ALA A 44 -1.39 -1.62 3.20
CA ALA A 44 -0.22 -1.63 4.04
C ALA A 44 0.03 -0.24 4.64
N ASP A 45 0.32 -0.22 5.92
CA ASP A 45 0.85 0.96 6.60
C ASP A 45 2.36 0.98 6.40
N VAL A 46 2.84 2.04 5.80
CA VAL A 46 4.25 2.18 5.46
C VAL A 46 4.79 3.53 5.90
N VAL A 47 6.06 3.59 6.20
CA VAL A 47 6.77 4.82 6.50
C VAL A 47 7.74 5.13 5.38
N LEU A 48 7.69 6.34 4.89
CA LEU A 48 8.60 6.87 3.89
C LEU A 48 9.59 7.82 4.56
N ASN A 49 10.88 7.57 4.36
CA ASN A 49 11.93 8.44 4.86
C ASN A 49 12.37 9.43 3.78
N VAL A 50 12.15 10.71 4.03
CA VAL A 50 12.52 11.80 3.12
C VAL A 50 13.36 12.82 3.88
N ALA A 51 14.61 12.98 3.49
CA ALA A 51 15.52 13.97 4.07
C ALA A 51 15.59 13.95 5.61
N GLY A 52 15.59 12.74 6.20
CA GLY A 52 15.62 12.55 7.66
C GLY A 52 14.27 12.72 8.36
N THR A 53 13.20 12.98 7.63
CA THR A 53 11.83 13.03 8.15
C THR A 53 11.07 11.77 7.76
N SER A 54 10.38 11.19 8.73
CA SER A 54 9.50 10.04 8.50
C SER A 54 8.09 10.51 8.19
N ILE A 55 7.52 10.00 7.10
CA ILE A 55 6.17 10.30 6.65
C ILE A 55 5.35 9.03 6.70
N GLU A 56 4.29 9.04 7.48
CA GLU A 56 3.33 7.95 7.50
C GLU A 56 2.51 7.93 6.21
N CYS A 57 2.44 6.78 5.59
CA CYS A 57 1.74 6.56 4.33
C CYS A 57 0.90 5.30 4.39
N GLU A 58 -0.07 5.23 3.51
CA GLU A 58 -0.81 4.01 3.22
C GLU A 58 -0.56 3.59 1.77
N MET A 59 -0.36 2.30 1.56
CA MET A 59 -0.21 1.70 0.24
C MET A 59 -1.39 0.76 -0.02
N LEU A 60 -2.23 1.11 -0.98
CA LEU A 60 -3.25 0.21 -1.50
C LEU A 60 -2.63 -0.64 -2.61
N MET A 61 -2.84 -1.94 -2.55
CA MET A 61 -2.39 -2.90 -3.56
C MET A 61 -3.55 -3.74 -4.04
N MET A 62 -3.78 -3.77 -5.35
CA MET A 62 -4.87 -4.52 -5.96
C MET A 62 -4.35 -5.56 -6.96
N PRO A 63 -4.78 -6.82 -6.85
CA PRO A 63 -4.43 -7.82 -7.85
C PRO A 63 -5.11 -7.54 -9.18
N LEU A 64 -4.37 -7.69 -10.26
CA LEU A 64 -4.88 -7.55 -11.62
C LEU A 64 -4.67 -8.85 -12.39
N ARG A 65 -5.68 -9.23 -13.15
CA ARG A 65 -5.60 -10.35 -14.09
C ARG A 65 -5.24 -9.84 -15.47
N SER A 66 -4.24 -10.44 -16.08
CA SER A 66 -3.96 -10.28 -17.50
C SER A 66 -4.39 -11.48 -18.34
N SER A 67 -4.75 -12.60 -17.69
CA SER A 67 -5.16 -13.85 -18.33
C SER A 67 -6.23 -14.57 -17.51
N GLU A 68 -6.79 -15.65 -18.07
CA GLU A 68 -7.77 -16.48 -17.37
C GLU A 68 -7.16 -17.35 -16.25
N THR A 69 -5.84 -17.43 -16.18
CA THR A 69 -5.12 -18.31 -15.24
C THR A 69 -4.90 -17.73 -13.85
N GLY A 70 -5.33 -16.49 -13.61
CA GLY A 70 -5.23 -15.83 -12.30
C GLY A 70 -4.60 -14.44 -12.36
N SER A 71 -4.34 -13.88 -11.19
CA SER A 71 -3.71 -12.57 -11.05
C SER A 71 -2.20 -12.69 -11.17
N ASP A 72 -1.61 -11.89 -12.04
CA ASP A 72 -0.16 -11.88 -12.33
C ASP A 72 0.48 -10.50 -12.15
N ARG A 73 -0.32 -9.50 -11.81
CA ARG A 73 0.12 -8.12 -11.60
C ARG A 73 -0.54 -7.50 -10.38
N VAL A 74 0.12 -6.51 -9.80
CA VAL A 74 -0.44 -5.71 -8.72
C VAL A 74 -0.40 -4.24 -9.13
N LEU A 75 -1.54 -3.58 -9.02
CA LEU A 75 -1.62 -2.12 -9.10
C LEU A 75 -1.45 -1.55 -7.69
N GLY A 76 -0.48 -0.66 -7.51
CA GLY A 76 -0.22 0.01 -6.25
C GLY A 76 -0.52 1.50 -6.29
N ALA A 77 -1.01 2.03 -5.17
CA ALA A 77 -1.15 3.45 -4.94
C ALA A 77 -0.58 3.79 -3.55
N LEU A 78 0.29 4.78 -3.49
CA LEU A 78 0.89 5.26 -2.25
C LEU A 78 0.35 6.66 -1.93
N LEU A 79 -0.18 6.83 -0.73
CA LEU A 79 -0.76 8.08 -0.26
C LEU A 79 -0.21 8.43 1.14
N PRO A 80 0.14 9.70 1.39
CA PRO A 80 0.49 10.14 2.74
C PRO A 80 -0.75 10.10 3.63
N ALA A 81 -0.58 9.75 4.90
CA ALA A 81 -1.67 9.73 5.88
C ALA A 81 -2.24 11.13 6.09
N ASP A 82 -1.37 12.13 6.11
CA ASP A 82 -1.73 13.53 6.31
C ASP A 82 -1.18 14.42 5.20
N GLY A 83 -2.06 15.20 4.59
CA GLY A 83 -1.68 16.23 3.62
C GLY A 83 -1.07 15.68 2.31
N PRO A 84 -0.47 16.55 1.51
CA PRO A 84 0.25 16.14 0.32
C PRO A 84 1.68 15.69 0.66
N PHE A 85 2.30 14.91 -0.23
CA PHE A 85 3.73 14.64 -0.12
C PHE A 85 4.53 15.93 -0.12
N PRO A 86 5.50 16.08 0.79
CA PRO A 86 6.35 17.24 0.81
C PRO A 86 7.19 17.35 -0.48
N VAL A 87 7.45 18.56 -0.90
CA VAL A 87 8.46 18.81 -1.93
C VAL A 87 9.82 18.77 -1.22
N ALA A 88 10.55 17.69 -1.43
CA ALA A 88 11.85 17.51 -0.78
C ALA A 88 13.00 17.83 -1.74
N ALA A 89 14.04 18.46 -1.21
CA ALA A 89 15.28 18.73 -1.95
C ALA A 89 16.11 17.45 -2.20
N ARG A 90 15.78 16.36 -1.53
CA ARG A 90 16.46 15.05 -1.66
C ARG A 90 15.44 13.94 -1.91
N PRO A 91 15.81 12.93 -2.69
CA PRO A 91 14.96 11.76 -2.90
C PRO A 91 14.65 11.03 -1.60
N ALA A 92 13.51 10.35 -1.58
CA ALA A 92 13.19 9.40 -0.52
C ALA A 92 14.20 8.23 -0.53
N SER A 93 14.56 7.74 0.65
CA SER A 93 15.53 6.66 0.79
C SER A 93 14.93 5.27 0.59
N GLY A 94 13.67 5.09 0.98
CA GLY A 94 12.96 3.82 0.86
C GLY A 94 11.70 3.79 1.71
N LEU A 95 10.91 2.75 1.48
CA LEU A 95 9.72 2.45 2.26
C LEU A 95 10.04 1.43 3.35
N HIS A 96 9.47 1.63 4.51
CA HIS A 96 9.50 0.70 5.63
C HIS A 96 8.07 0.19 5.90
N LEU A 97 7.88 -1.13 5.86
CA LEU A 97 6.59 -1.76 6.11
C LEU A 97 6.32 -1.87 7.62
N GLN A 98 5.24 -1.27 8.08
CA GLN A 98 4.83 -1.40 9.48
C GLN A 98 3.85 -2.55 9.67
N ASP A 99 2.74 -2.51 8.95
CA ASP A 99 1.68 -3.50 9.03
C ASP A 99 0.96 -3.63 7.69
N TRP A 100 0.22 -4.71 7.51
CA TRP A 100 -0.61 -4.88 6.32
C TRP A 100 -1.75 -5.87 6.58
N GLY A 101 -2.79 -5.80 5.75
CA GLY A 101 -3.90 -6.73 5.81
C GLY A 101 -4.70 -6.73 4.52
N PHE A 102 -5.49 -7.78 4.31
CA PHE A 102 -6.42 -7.85 3.20
C PHE A 102 -7.63 -6.95 3.42
N VAL A 103 -8.09 -6.33 2.35
CA VAL A 103 -9.37 -5.63 2.34
C VAL A 103 -10.46 -6.65 2.05
N GLU A 104 -11.41 -6.79 2.95
CA GLU A 104 -12.56 -7.68 2.80
C GLU A 104 -13.86 -6.89 2.90
N SER A 105 -14.86 -7.29 2.11
CA SER A 105 -16.22 -6.77 2.26
C SER A 105 -16.99 -7.66 3.24
N ASP A 106 -17.65 -7.05 4.20
CA ASP A 106 -18.60 -7.77 5.03
C ASP A 106 -19.95 -7.96 4.30
N GLU A 107 -20.83 -8.80 4.84
CA GLU A 107 -22.14 -9.08 4.26
C GLU A 107 -23.07 -7.84 4.23
N THR A 108 -22.72 -6.80 4.94
CA THR A 108 -23.48 -5.53 5.00
C THR A 108 -22.95 -4.48 4.03
N GLY A 109 -21.93 -4.80 3.22
CA GLY A 109 -21.30 -3.89 2.27
C GLY A 109 -20.24 -2.97 2.90
N GLY A 110 -19.86 -3.20 4.15
CA GLY A 110 -18.71 -2.55 4.78
C GLY A 110 -17.39 -3.14 4.28
N LEU A 111 -16.33 -2.33 4.28
CA LEU A 111 -14.99 -2.78 4.02
C LEU A 111 -14.20 -2.83 5.34
N SER A 112 -13.54 -3.95 5.57
CA SER A 112 -12.65 -4.15 6.70
C SER A 112 -11.27 -4.57 6.21
N VAL A 113 -10.25 -4.31 7.00
CA VAL A 113 -8.90 -4.83 6.77
C VAL A 113 -8.62 -5.93 7.77
N CYS A 114 -8.39 -7.13 7.28
CA CYS A 114 -8.00 -8.27 8.11
C CYS A 114 -6.48 -8.32 8.21
N GLY A 115 -5.95 -7.98 9.38
CA GLY A 115 -4.55 -8.19 9.71
C GLY A 115 -4.22 -9.69 9.82
N HIS A 116 -2.95 -10.01 9.73
CA HIS A 116 -2.45 -11.39 9.69
C HIS A 116 -2.83 -12.22 10.94
N ASP A 117 -3.21 -11.58 12.05
CA ASP A 117 -3.51 -12.25 13.32
C ASP A 117 -4.92 -12.01 13.91
N GLN A 118 -5.66 -11.01 13.47
CA GLN A 118 -7.05 -10.78 13.90
C GLN A 118 -7.78 -9.84 12.93
N PRO A 119 -9.11 -10.06 12.73
CA PRO A 119 -9.92 -9.10 12.00
C PRO A 119 -10.03 -7.82 12.82
N GLN A 120 -9.16 -6.87 12.56
CA GLN A 120 -9.33 -5.52 13.07
C GLN A 120 -10.09 -4.70 12.04
N LEU A 121 -11.17 -4.05 12.48
CA LEU A 121 -11.77 -2.94 11.75
C LEU A 121 -10.71 -1.82 11.68
N VAL A 122 -9.85 -1.89 10.69
CA VAL A 122 -8.91 -0.81 10.44
C VAL A 122 -9.68 0.27 9.70
N GLN A 123 -9.91 1.36 10.38
CA GLN A 123 -10.33 2.60 9.74
C GLN A 123 -9.10 3.19 9.04
N SER A 124 -8.69 2.58 7.92
CA SER A 124 -7.60 3.16 7.15
C SER A 124 -8.03 4.53 6.63
N GLY A 125 -7.16 5.51 6.77
CA GLY A 125 -7.41 6.85 6.26
C GLY A 125 -7.65 6.86 4.75
N LEU A 126 -7.06 5.90 4.05
CA LEU A 126 -7.22 5.71 2.62
C LEU A 126 -8.63 5.25 2.25
N LEU A 127 -9.19 4.28 2.99
CA LEU A 127 -10.57 3.86 2.79
C LEU A 127 -11.56 5.00 3.06
N ARG A 128 -11.29 5.82 4.06
CA ARG A 128 -12.12 7.00 4.36
C ARG A 128 -12.13 8.04 3.24
N ARG A 129 -11.04 8.18 2.49
CA ARG A 129 -10.95 9.14 1.39
C ARG A 129 -11.73 8.71 0.15
N PHE A 130 -11.83 7.41 -0.09
CA PHE A 130 -12.45 6.86 -1.30
C PHE A 130 -13.87 6.34 -1.11
N LEU A 131 -14.29 6.12 0.13
CA LEU A 131 -15.60 5.59 0.44
C LEU A 131 -16.47 6.66 1.10
N PRO A 132 -17.75 6.73 0.74
CA PRO A 132 -18.69 7.64 1.41
C PRO A 132 -18.82 7.28 2.90
N ALA A 133 -19.13 8.29 3.73
CA ALA A 133 -19.24 8.15 5.18
C ALA A 133 -20.25 7.07 5.63
N SER A 134 -21.19 6.69 4.78
CA SER A 134 -22.17 5.62 5.02
C SER A 134 -21.56 4.22 5.09
N PHE A 135 -20.32 4.03 4.62
CA PHE A 135 -19.63 2.74 4.70
C PHE A 135 -18.93 2.49 6.04
N PHE A 136 -18.81 3.50 6.90
CA PHE A 136 -18.17 3.35 8.19
C PHE A 136 -19.25 3.29 9.27
N PRO A 137 -19.23 2.28 10.17
CA PRO A 137 -20.09 2.27 11.35
C PRO A 137 -19.73 3.45 12.24
N GLN A 138 -20.75 4.11 12.72
CA GLN A 138 -20.60 5.19 13.72
C GLN A 138 -20.20 4.63 15.07
#